data_ed2d45a39f965f8039c01f29f521ddab
#
_entry.id   ed2d45a39f965f8039c01f29f521ddab
#
_cell.length_a   1.000
_cell.length_b   1.000
_cell.length_c   1.000
_cell.angle_alpha   90.00
_cell.angle_beta   90.00
_cell.angle_gamma   90.00
#
_symmetry.space_group_name_H-M   'P 1'
#
loop_
_entity.id
_entity.type
_entity.pdbx_description
1 polymer ?
#
loop_
_entity_poly.entity_id
_entity_poly.type
_entity_poly.pdbx_seq_one_letter_code
_entity_poly.pdbx_strand_id
1 'polypeptide(L)'
;MRNTERLYDRVIEKMDMTCDMEDEELQELIHEVLEEASKEEFIPLQEKIRISKELFNAFRKLDILQELIEDDEITEIMINGTDHIFLEKAGRIFESDRRFVSVAKLEDVIQQIAAGANRYVNEASPIVDARLEDGSRVNVVLRPVALNGPIMTIRKFPKEAVTMKQLIDWGSISQEAVNFLKILVESKYNIFVSGGTGSGKTTFLNALSDYIPKDERIITIEDNAELQIKGVSNLVRLEARNANLEGEGAVTIRDLIKSA
;
A
#
# COMPACT_ATOMS: atom_id res chain seq x y z
N MET A 1 18.29 -10.26 -14.00
CA MET A 1 17.38 -9.54 -14.92
C MET A 1 17.23 -10.27 -16.27
N ARG A 2 18.23 -10.37 -17.15
CA ARG A 2 18.06 -11.07 -18.47
C ARG A 2 17.52 -12.51 -18.42
N ASN A 3 17.81 -13.28 -17.36
CA ASN A 3 17.29 -14.65 -17.23
C ASN A 3 15.79 -14.68 -16.88
N THR A 4 15.31 -13.81 -16.00
CA THR A 4 13.90 -13.78 -15.59
C THR A 4 13.00 -13.34 -16.75
N GLU A 5 13.42 -12.35 -17.54
CA GLU A 5 12.68 -11.89 -18.74
C GLU A 5 12.53 -13.01 -19.77
N ARG A 6 13.61 -13.72 -20.09
CA ARG A 6 13.59 -14.85 -21.03
C ARG A 6 12.68 -15.98 -20.53
N LEU A 7 12.66 -16.22 -19.23
CA LEU A 7 11.79 -17.23 -18.63
C LEU A 7 10.33 -16.79 -18.59
N TYR A 8 10.07 -15.50 -18.39
CA TYR A 8 8.73 -14.90 -18.48
C TYR A 8 8.13 -15.13 -19.89
N ASP A 9 8.89 -14.81 -20.95
CA ASP A 9 8.46 -15.04 -22.34
C ASP A 9 8.17 -16.51 -22.61
N ARG A 10 9.00 -17.44 -22.11
CA ARG A 10 8.78 -18.89 -22.23
C ARG A 10 7.50 -19.36 -21.52
N VAL A 11 7.18 -18.77 -20.37
CA VAL A 11 5.91 -19.08 -19.68
C VAL A 11 4.74 -18.62 -20.53
N ILE A 12 4.78 -17.39 -21.09
CA ILE A 12 3.73 -16.88 -21.98
C ILE A 12 3.55 -17.77 -23.19
N GLU A 13 4.64 -18.21 -23.85
CA GLU A 13 4.57 -19.09 -25.03
C GLU A 13 3.88 -20.43 -24.75
N LYS A 14 3.97 -20.92 -23.50
CA LYS A 14 3.36 -22.18 -23.08
C LYS A 14 1.96 -22.02 -22.47
N MET A 15 1.58 -20.79 -22.09
CA MET A 15 0.26 -20.51 -21.53
C MET A 15 -0.83 -20.71 -22.59
N ASP A 16 -1.89 -21.43 -22.25
CA ASP A 16 -3.11 -21.46 -23.04
C ASP A 16 -3.94 -20.21 -22.74
N MET A 17 -3.86 -19.23 -23.64
CA MET A 17 -4.58 -17.95 -23.52
C MET A 17 -6.10 -18.09 -23.72
N THR A 18 -6.61 -19.30 -23.98
CA THR A 18 -8.05 -19.54 -24.21
C THR A 18 -8.78 -19.96 -22.94
N CYS A 19 -8.06 -20.31 -21.87
CA CYS A 19 -8.62 -20.76 -20.60
C CYS A 19 -8.10 -19.88 -19.45
N ASP A 20 -8.96 -19.64 -18.45
CA ASP A 20 -8.50 -19.12 -17.16
C ASP A 20 -7.72 -20.23 -16.45
N MET A 21 -6.42 -20.01 -16.29
CA MET A 21 -5.50 -20.92 -15.61
C MET A 21 -5.57 -20.69 -14.10
N GLU A 22 -5.73 -21.73 -13.30
CA GLU A 22 -5.69 -21.66 -11.84
C GLU A 22 -4.26 -21.41 -11.33
N ASP A 23 -4.12 -20.98 -10.07
CA ASP A 23 -2.82 -20.63 -9.50
C ASP A 23 -1.87 -21.83 -9.40
N GLU A 24 -2.42 -23.02 -9.10
CA GLU A 24 -1.66 -24.25 -9.05
C GLU A 24 -1.13 -24.63 -10.45
N GLU A 25 -1.94 -24.51 -11.49
CA GLU A 25 -1.55 -24.79 -12.87
C GLU A 25 -0.44 -23.84 -13.34
N LEU A 26 -0.54 -22.55 -12.98
CA LEU A 26 0.52 -21.58 -13.27
C LEU A 26 1.83 -21.92 -12.56
N GLN A 27 1.75 -22.33 -11.29
CA GLN A 27 2.96 -22.75 -10.55
C GLN A 27 3.62 -23.97 -11.16
N GLU A 28 2.84 -24.96 -11.60
CA GLU A 28 3.33 -26.16 -12.30
C GLU A 28 4.01 -25.77 -13.62
N LEU A 29 3.40 -24.88 -14.40
CA LEU A 29 3.97 -24.39 -15.66
C LEU A 29 5.30 -23.64 -15.42
N ILE A 30 5.34 -22.76 -14.42
CA ILE A 30 6.57 -22.06 -14.05
C ILE A 30 7.65 -23.05 -13.64
N HIS A 31 7.31 -24.09 -12.88
CA HIS A 31 8.24 -25.13 -12.47
C HIS A 31 8.78 -25.91 -13.66
N GLU A 32 7.92 -26.30 -14.61
CA GLU A 32 8.32 -26.97 -15.85
C GLU A 32 9.33 -26.13 -16.67
N VAL A 33 9.03 -24.83 -16.86
CA VAL A 33 9.91 -23.92 -17.59
C VAL A 33 11.27 -23.76 -16.89
N LEU A 34 11.28 -23.69 -15.55
CA LEU A 34 12.52 -23.63 -14.76
C LEU A 34 13.34 -24.93 -14.84
N GLU A 35 12.69 -26.09 -14.86
CA GLU A 35 13.36 -27.38 -15.05
C GLU A 35 13.98 -27.51 -16.43
N GLU A 36 13.28 -27.06 -17.47
CA GLU A 36 13.84 -27.05 -18.84
C GLU A 36 15.03 -26.10 -18.95
N ALA A 37 14.91 -24.88 -18.41
CA ALA A 37 16.02 -23.93 -18.39
C ALA A 37 17.24 -24.46 -17.61
N SER A 38 17.00 -25.21 -16.55
CA SER A 38 18.05 -25.83 -15.74
C SER A 38 18.83 -26.93 -16.46
N LYS A 39 18.29 -27.50 -17.53
CA LYS A 39 19.00 -28.43 -18.41
C LYS A 39 19.94 -27.70 -19.38
N GLU A 40 19.61 -26.46 -19.73
CA GLU A 40 20.43 -25.62 -20.60
C GLU A 40 21.55 -24.92 -19.82
N GLU A 41 21.23 -24.41 -18.61
CA GLU A 41 22.15 -23.68 -17.76
C GLU A 41 21.92 -24.05 -16.28
N PHE A 42 22.99 -24.21 -15.52
CA PHE A 42 22.88 -24.51 -14.08
C PHE A 42 22.29 -23.34 -13.31
N ILE A 43 21.10 -23.53 -12.72
CA ILE A 43 20.43 -22.57 -11.86
C ILE A 43 20.43 -23.11 -10.42
N PRO A 44 21.11 -22.43 -9.47
CA PRO A 44 21.07 -22.82 -8.07
C PRO A 44 19.65 -22.87 -7.50
N LEU A 45 19.39 -23.77 -6.55
CA LEU A 45 18.05 -23.96 -5.97
C LEU A 45 17.47 -22.67 -5.39
N GLN A 46 18.27 -21.88 -4.68
CA GLN A 46 17.81 -20.60 -4.11
C GLN A 46 17.39 -19.62 -5.21
N GLU A 47 18.09 -19.61 -6.33
CA GLU A 47 17.76 -18.77 -7.47
C GLU A 47 16.49 -19.26 -8.20
N LYS A 48 16.29 -20.57 -8.32
CA LYS A 48 15.05 -21.14 -8.83
C LYS A 48 13.84 -20.71 -8.00
N ILE A 49 13.95 -20.79 -6.66
CA ILE A 49 12.88 -20.36 -5.75
C ILE A 49 12.58 -18.86 -5.95
N ARG A 50 13.60 -18.03 -6.04
CA ARG A 50 13.47 -16.60 -6.27
C ARG A 50 12.78 -16.31 -7.60
N ILE A 51 13.27 -16.88 -8.69
CA ILE A 51 12.71 -16.67 -10.04
C ILE A 51 11.27 -17.20 -10.11
N SER A 52 10.98 -18.35 -9.51
CA SER A 52 9.61 -18.88 -9.46
C SER A 52 8.64 -17.88 -8.78
N LYS A 53 9.06 -17.31 -7.66
CA LYS A 53 8.26 -16.29 -6.96
C LYS A 53 8.11 -15.03 -7.79
N GLU A 54 9.18 -14.54 -8.42
CA GLU A 54 9.15 -13.36 -9.30
C GLU A 54 8.20 -13.57 -10.48
N LEU A 55 8.27 -14.72 -11.16
CA LEU A 55 7.38 -15.06 -12.26
C LEU A 55 5.92 -15.14 -11.80
N PHE A 56 5.63 -15.84 -10.71
CA PHE A 56 4.28 -15.91 -10.16
C PHE A 56 3.71 -14.53 -9.85
N ASN A 57 4.52 -13.69 -9.19
CA ASN A 57 4.10 -12.31 -8.88
C ASN A 57 3.85 -11.47 -10.14
N ALA A 58 4.63 -11.70 -11.22
CA ALA A 58 4.46 -11.01 -12.48
C ALA A 58 3.16 -11.37 -13.21
N PHE A 59 2.62 -12.58 -13.01
CA PHE A 59 1.39 -13.05 -13.66
C PHE A 59 0.14 -12.86 -12.81
N ARG A 60 0.23 -12.97 -11.49
CA ARG A 60 -0.93 -13.02 -10.58
C ARG A 60 -1.02 -11.88 -9.59
N LYS A 61 0.07 -11.17 -9.37
CA LYS A 61 0.16 -10.11 -8.36
C LYS A 61 0.69 -8.81 -8.98
N LEU A 62 1.25 -7.97 -8.15
CA LEU A 62 1.73 -6.65 -8.56
C LEU A 62 3.21 -6.64 -9.01
N ASP A 63 3.66 -7.73 -9.68
CA ASP A 63 5.01 -7.86 -10.21
C ASP A 63 6.09 -7.58 -9.14
N ILE A 64 7.10 -6.78 -9.48
CA ILE A 64 8.20 -6.40 -8.58
C ILE A 64 7.72 -5.65 -7.33
N LEU A 65 6.54 -5.02 -7.38
CA LEU A 65 5.98 -4.29 -6.24
C LEU A 65 5.49 -5.22 -5.14
N GLN A 66 5.11 -6.45 -5.47
CA GLN A 66 4.55 -7.37 -4.49
C GLN A 66 5.50 -7.60 -3.30
N GLU A 67 6.78 -7.85 -3.57
CA GLU A 67 7.76 -8.03 -2.51
C GLU A 67 8.03 -6.76 -1.71
N LEU A 68 7.99 -5.59 -2.36
CA LEU A 68 8.16 -4.30 -1.69
C LEU A 68 6.96 -3.97 -0.79
N ILE A 69 5.77 -4.35 -1.22
CA ILE A 69 4.54 -4.19 -0.42
C ILE A 69 4.55 -5.16 0.77
N GLU A 70 5.06 -6.37 0.61
CA GLU A 70 5.16 -7.38 1.66
C GLU A 70 6.24 -7.06 2.72
N ASP A 71 7.26 -6.26 2.39
CA ASP A 71 8.35 -5.88 3.32
C ASP A 71 7.86 -4.86 4.35
N ASP A 72 7.67 -5.28 5.59
CA ASP A 72 7.12 -4.44 6.69
C ASP A 72 8.01 -3.25 7.08
N GLU A 73 9.29 -3.26 6.70
CA GLU A 73 10.19 -2.14 6.97
C GLU A 73 9.97 -0.96 6.00
N ILE A 74 9.39 -1.22 4.82
CA ILE A 74 9.10 -0.18 3.83
C ILE A 74 7.81 0.54 4.25
N THR A 75 7.87 1.86 4.34
CA THR A 75 6.74 2.73 4.65
C THR A 75 6.15 3.40 3.41
N GLU A 76 6.99 3.70 2.41
CA GLU A 76 6.56 4.33 1.16
C GLU A 76 7.37 3.79 -0.03
N ILE A 77 6.70 3.60 -1.18
CA ILE A 77 7.29 3.17 -2.45
C ILE A 77 6.96 4.26 -3.47
N MET A 78 7.98 4.85 -4.08
CA MET A 78 7.84 5.93 -5.06
C MET A 78 8.43 5.48 -6.39
N ILE A 79 7.59 5.36 -7.41
CA ILE A 79 7.95 4.92 -8.76
C ILE A 79 7.93 6.15 -9.67
N ASN A 80 9.08 6.50 -10.23
CA ASN A 80 9.27 7.61 -11.14
C ASN A 80 9.67 7.09 -12.53
N GLY A 81 8.69 6.62 -13.29
CA GLY A 81 8.93 5.89 -14.53
C GLY A 81 9.43 4.46 -14.27
N THR A 82 10.01 3.83 -15.27
CA THR A 82 10.50 2.45 -15.21
C THR A 82 11.79 2.26 -14.44
N ASP A 83 12.64 3.28 -14.45
CA ASP A 83 14.06 3.15 -14.04
C ASP A 83 14.35 3.57 -12.62
N HIS A 84 13.48 4.38 -12.01
CA HIS A 84 13.72 4.98 -10.71
C HIS A 84 12.62 4.61 -9.71
N ILE A 85 12.94 3.68 -8.82
CA ILE A 85 12.09 3.29 -7.70
C ILE A 85 12.80 3.68 -6.41
N PHE A 86 12.16 4.55 -5.63
CA PHE A 86 12.64 4.96 -4.32
C PHE A 86 11.80 4.32 -3.23
N LEU A 87 12.45 3.95 -2.14
CA LEU A 87 11.84 3.31 -0.99
C LEU A 87 12.12 4.14 0.26
N GLU A 88 11.13 4.30 1.12
CA GLU A 88 11.32 4.86 2.44
C GLU A 88 11.35 3.73 3.49
N LYS A 89 12.40 3.71 4.31
CA LYS A 89 12.53 2.86 5.51
C LYS A 89 13.02 3.71 6.67
N ALA A 90 12.38 3.60 7.81
CA ALA A 90 12.74 4.33 9.04
C ALA A 90 12.96 5.85 8.80
N GLY A 91 12.12 6.48 7.96
CA GLY A 91 12.20 7.91 7.62
C GLY A 91 13.36 8.30 6.71
N ARG A 92 14.02 7.35 6.07
CA ARG A 92 15.10 7.59 5.09
C ARG A 92 14.71 7.06 3.73
N ILE A 93 14.94 7.87 2.70
CA ILE A 93 14.68 7.54 1.31
C ILE A 93 15.98 7.06 0.66
N PHE A 94 15.91 5.95 -0.08
CA PHE A 94 16.99 5.42 -0.89
C PHE A 94 16.46 4.84 -2.19
N GLU A 95 17.30 4.79 -3.21
CA GLU A 95 16.94 4.21 -4.51
C GLU A 95 17.08 2.69 -4.45
N SER A 96 16.09 1.99 -4.97
CA SER A 96 16.08 0.54 -5.13
C SER A 96 16.86 0.14 -6.38
N ASP A 97 17.43 -1.06 -6.38
CA ASP A 97 18.02 -1.69 -7.56
C ASP A 97 16.97 -2.32 -8.49
N ARG A 98 15.70 -2.38 -8.06
CA ARG A 98 14.59 -2.90 -8.84
C ARG A 98 14.12 -1.92 -9.89
N ARG A 99 13.69 -2.45 -11.05
CA ARG A 99 13.18 -1.67 -12.19
C ARG A 99 12.06 -2.41 -12.89
N PHE A 100 11.14 -1.69 -13.49
CA PHE A 100 10.18 -2.30 -14.41
C PHE A 100 10.84 -2.61 -15.75
N VAL A 101 10.50 -3.75 -16.33
CA VAL A 101 11.04 -4.20 -17.63
C VAL A 101 10.66 -3.26 -18.76
N SER A 102 9.47 -2.67 -18.70
CA SER A 102 8.95 -1.75 -19.71
C SER A 102 7.89 -0.81 -19.14
N VAL A 103 7.62 0.28 -19.88
CA VAL A 103 6.52 1.20 -19.58
C VAL A 103 5.19 0.46 -19.64
N ALA A 104 4.99 -0.43 -20.61
CA ALA A 104 3.77 -1.22 -20.75
C ALA A 104 3.51 -2.07 -19.49
N LYS A 105 4.55 -2.73 -18.95
CA LYS A 105 4.41 -3.52 -17.72
C LYS A 105 4.05 -2.68 -16.50
N LEU A 106 4.64 -1.49 -16.37
CA LEU A 106 4.26 -0.54 -15.30
C LEU A 106 2.80 -0.09 -15.47
N GLU A 107 2.38 0.21 -16.69
CA GLU A 107 0.99 0.59 -16.98
C GLU A 107 0.00 -0.55 -16.71
N ASP A 108 0.36 -1.81 -17.03
CA ASP A 108 -0.46 -2.98 -16.70
C ASP A 108 -0.68 -3.10 -15.18
N VAL A 109 0.37 -2.97 -14.38
CA VAL A 109 0.27 -2.99 -12.92
C VAL A 109 -0.58 -1.82 -12.41
N ILE A 110 -0.44 -0.63 -12.98
CA ILE A 110 -1.26 0.53 -12.65
C ILE A 110 -2.74 0.25 -12.96
N GLN A 111 -3.05 -0.31 -14.14
CA GLN A 111 -4.43 -0.66 -14.50
C GLN A 111 -5.01 -1.72 -13.57
N GLN A 112 -4.22 -2.73 -13.19
CA GLN A 112 -4.64 -3.76 -12.23
C GLN A 112 -4.99 -3.15 -10.86
N ILE A 113 -4.17 -2.25 -10.34
CA ILE A 113 -4.42 -1.53 -9.07
C ILE A 113 -5.69 -0.67 -9.19
N ALA A 114 -5.83 0.09 -10.26
CA ALA A 114 -6.99 0.94 -10.48
C ALA A 114 -8.29 0.11 -10.57
N ALA A 115 -8.27 -0.98 -11.34
CA ALA A 115 -9.40 -1.89 -11.49
C ALA A 115 -9.79 -2.55 -10.15
N GLY A 116 -8.82 -3.03 -9.35
CA GLY A 116 -9.05 -3.60 -8.02
C GLY A 116 -9.73 -2.60 -7.06
N ALA A 117 -9.47 -1.31 -7.22
CA ALA A 117 -10.11 -0.25 -6.46
C ALA A 117 -11.43 0.27 -7.09
N ASN A 118 -11.96 -0.38 -8.14
CA ASN A 118 -13.09 0.09 -8.95
C ASN A 118 -12.88 1.53 -9.47
N ARG A 119 -11.66 1.81 -9.90
CA ARG A 119 -11.24 3.08 -10.51
C ARG A 119 -10.72 2.81 -11.91
N TYR A 120 -10.61 3.85 -12.71
CA TYR A 120 -9.92 3.80 -13.99
C TYR A 120 -8.99 5.01 -14.11
N VAL A 121 -7.92 4.83 -14.86
CA VAL A 121 -6.93 5.87 -15.16
C VAL A 121 -6.52 5.74 -16.61
N ASN A 122 -6.50 6.85 -17.33
CA ASN A 122 -6.10 6.93 -18.73
C ASN A 122 -5.66 8.36 -19.07
N GLU A 123 -5.31 8.62 -20.33
CA GLU A 123 -4.89 9.95 -20.77
C GLU A 123 -5.93 11.04 -20.58
N ALA A 124 -7.22 10.73 -20.62
CA ALA A 124 -8.31 11.68 -20.39
C ALA A 124 -8.54 11.97 -18.90
N SER A 125 -8.25 10.99 -18.05
CA SER A 125 -8.28 11.11 -16.58
C SER A 125 -6.96 10.55 -16.01
N PRO A 126 -5.87 11.33 -16.09
CA PRO A 126 -4.53 10.82 -15.86
C PRO A 126 -4.13 10.71 -14.38
N ILE A 127 -4.98 11.13 -13.47
CA ILE A 127 -4.70 11.10 -12.03
C ILE A 127 -5.74 10.20 -11.34
N VAL A 128 -5.26 9.25 -10.54
CA VAL A 128 -6.12 8.41 -9.72
C VAL A 128 -5.54 8.21 -8.32
N ASP A 129 -6.42 8.30 -7.33
CA ASP A 129 -6.19 7.83 -5.97
C ASP A 129 -6.93 6.51 -5.78
N ALA A 130 -6.21 5.49 -5.34
CA ALA A 130 -6.72 4.14 -5.12
C ALA A 130 -6.25 3.61 -3.75
N ARG A 131 -6.79 2.46 -3.36
CA ARG A 131 -6.30 1.69 -2.21
C ARG A 131 -6.10 0.24 -2.58
N LEU A 132 -5.04 -0.34 -2.07
CA LEU A 132 -4.82 -1.78 -2.10
C LEU A 132 -5.69 -2.47 -1.05
N GLU A 133 -5.82 -3.78 -1.15
CA GLU A 133 -6.60 -4.59 -0.20
C GLU A 133 -6.08 -4.50 1.25
N ASP A 134 -4.78 -4.30 1.43
CA ASP A 134 -4.15 -4.09 2.74
C ASP A 134 -4.41 -2.70 3.34
N GLY A 135 -5.12 -1.82 2.61
CA GLY A 135 -5.40 -0.44 3.00
C GLY A 135 -4.35 0.57 2.58
N SER A 136 -3.25 0.15 1.96
CA SER A 136 -2.20 1.04 1.44
C SER A 136 -2.76 1.99 0.38
N ARG A 137 -2.37 3.26 0.45
CA ARG A 137 -2.83 4.28 -0.48
C ARG A 137 -1.93 4.33 -1.71
N VAL A 138 -2.55 4.38 -2.86
CA VAL A 138 -1.85 4.50 -4.14
C VAL A 138 -2.31 5.76 -4.85
N ASN A 139 -1.36 6.63 -5.17
CA ASN A 139 -1.58 7.75 -6.09
C ASN A 139 -0.84 7.47 -7.38
N VAL A 140 -1.52 7.63 -8.50
CA VAL A 140 -0.95 7.46 -9.84
C VAL A 140 -1.16 8.72 -10.65
N VAL A 141 -0.14 9.08 -11.41
CA VAL A 141 -0.18 10.14 -12.41
C VAL A 141 0.38 9.62 -13.74
N LEU A 142 -0.44 9.64 -14.79
CA LEU A 142 -0.06 9.22 -16.14
C LEU A 142 0.30 10.42 -17.04
N ARG A 143 0.75 10.13 -18.26
CA ARG A 143 0.84 11.12 -19.34
C ARG A 143 -0.56 11.63 -19.69
N PRO A 144 -0.71 12.87 -20.14
CA PRO A 144 0.35 13.83 -20.44
C PRO A 144 0.84 14.67 -19.26
N VAL A 145 0.30 14.44 -18.05
CA VAL A 145 0.64 15.22 -16.84
C VAL A 145 2.02 14.83 -16.31
N ALA A 146 2.30 13.52 -16.23
CA ALA A 146 3.60 13.00 -15.84
C ALA A 146 4.59 13.03 -16.99
N LEU A 147 5.48 14.01 -17.02
CA LEU A 147 6.38 14.27 -18.14
C LEU A 147 7.47 13.19 -18.32
N ASN A 148 7.91 12.59 -17.23
CA ASN A 148 8.98 11.58 -17.21
C ASN A 148 8.48 10.12 -17.33
N GLY A 149 7.20 9.93 -17.66
CA GLY A 149 6.55 8.61 -17.69
C GLY A 149 5.56 8.45 -16.56
N PRO A 150 4.89 7.29 -16.44
CA PRO A 150 3.97 7.02 -15.36
C PRO A 150 4.64 7.18 -13.98
N ILE A 151 3.96 7.85 -13.07
CA ILE A 151 4.39 8.03 -11.68
C ILE A 151 3.39 7.30 -10.80
N MET A 152 3.89 6.55 -9.81
CA MET A 152 3.05 5.92 -8.81
C MET A 152 3.71 6.02 -7.44
N THR A 153 2.93 6.43 -6.45
CA THR A 153 3.36 6.45 -5.05
C THR A 153 2.44 5.55 -4.24
N ILE A 154 3.03 4.60 -3.51
CA ILE A 154 2.32 3.70 -2.60
C ILE A 154 2.75 4.03 -1.19
N ARG A 155 1.84 4.57 -0.38
CA ARG A 155 2.04 4.79 1.05
C ARG A 155 1.41 3.63 1.80
N LYS A 156 2.27 2.82 2.41
CA LYS A 156 1.83 1.61 3.09
C LYS A 156 1.03 1.93 4.36
N PHE A 157 0.00 1.13 4.56
CA PHE A 157 -0.77 1.17 5.79
C PHE A 157 -0.02 0.37 6.86
N PRO A 158 0.34 0.97 8.02
CA PRO A 158 1.06 0.23 9.05
C PRO A 158 0.19 -0.91 9.59
N LYS A 159 0.73 -2.13 9.61
CA LYS A 159 0.04 -3.32 10.13
C LYS A 159 -0.27 -3.20 11.62
N GLU A 160 0.62 -2.55 12.36
CA GLU A 160 0.46 -2.33 13.80
C GLU A 160 0.53 -0.83 14.11
N ALA A 161 -0.45 -0.37 14.90
CA ALA A 161 -0.40 0.99 15.42
C ALA A 161 0.71 1.10 16.48
N VAL A 162 1.43 2.20 16.45
CA VAL A 162 2.41 2.54 17.48
C VAL A 162 1.68 2.73 18.82
N THR A 163 2.15 2.04 19.84
CA THR A 163 1.59 2.13 21.19
C THR A 163 2.16 3.31 21.98
N MET A 164 1.43 3.77 22.98
CA MET A 164 1.94 4.82 23.88
C MET A 164 3.23 4.41 24.61
N LYS A 165 3.36 3.10 24.92
CA LYS A 165 4.59 2.56 25.51
C LYS A 165 5.80 2.76 24.60
N GLN A 166 5.66 2.44 23.32
CA GLN A 166 6.74 2.67 22.34
C GLN A 166 7.13 4.15 22.23
N LEU A 167 6.14 5.06 22.29
CA LEU A 167 6.43 6.51 22.28
C LEU A 167 7.23 6.94 23.52
N ILE A 168 6.97 6.34 24.68
CA ILE A 168 7.76 6.57 25.89
C ILE A 168 9.17 6.00 25.72
N ASP A 169 9.29 4.76 25.27
CA ASP A 169 10.57 4.07 25.09
C ASP A 169 11.48 4.82 24.09
N TRP A 170 10.89 5.45 23.07
CA TRP A 170 11.59 6.31 22.10
C TRP A 170 11.90 7.72 22.65
N GLY A 171 11.44 8.06 23.83
CA GLY A 171 11.63 9.40 24.42
C GLY A 171 10.79 10.51 23.75
N SER A 172 9.78 10.13 22.95
CA SER A 172 8.88 11.09 22.29
C SER A 172 7.96 11.80 23.28
N ILE A 173 7.63 11.15 24.40
CA ILE A 173 6.79 11.69 25.46
C ILE A 173 7.22 11.11 26.83
N SER A 174 7.09 11.89 27.91
CA SER A 174 7.37 11.40 29.26
C SER A 174 6.20 10.62 29.84
N GLN A 175 6.49 9.69 30.78
CA GLN A 175 5.46 8.94 31.51
C GLN A 175 4.48 9.85 32.26
N GLU A 176 4.96 10.96 32.82
CA GLU A 176 4.13 11.93 33.54
C GLU A 176 3.12 12.60 32.61
N ALA A 177 3.57 13.04 31.44
CA ALA A 177 2.69 13.60 30.41
C ALA A 177 1.63 12.59 29.96
N VAL A 178 2.01 11.32 29.77
CA VAL A 178 1.07 10.25 29.42
C VAL A 178 0.03 10.05 30.51
N ASN A 179 0.42 10.01 31.79
CA ASN A 179 -0.52 9.86 32.89
C ASN A 179 -1.53 11.02 32.94
N PHE A 180 -1.07 12.25 32.68
CA PHE A 180 -1.93 13.41 32.59
C PHE A 180 -2.90 13.35 31.43
N LEU A 181 -2.42 12.99 30.23
CA LEU A 181 -3.26 12.84 29.03
C LEU A 181 -4.30 11.75 29.18
N LYS A 182 -3.94 10.64 29.83
CA LYS A 182 -4.89 9.57 30.15
C LYS A 182 -6.08 10.09 30.97
N ILE A 183 -5.80 10.87 32.03
CA ILE A 183 -6.86 11.49 32.84
C ILE A 183 -7.76 12.39 31.99
N LEU A 184 -7.18 13.19 31.08
CA LEU A 184 -7.94 14.08 30.22
C LEU A 184 -8.86 13.28 29.26
N VAL A 185 -8.37 12.19 28.67
CA VAL A 185 -9.17 11.33 27.79
C VAL A 185 -10.32 10.67 28.56
N GLU A 186 -10.03 10.07 29.70
CA GLU A 186 -11.03 9.40 30.55
C GLU A 186 -12.07 10.41 31.08
N SER A 187 -11.68 11.66 31.29
CA SER A 187 -12.56 12.76 31.70
C SER A 187 -13.27 13.46 30.56
N LYS A 188 -13.15 12.96 29.30
CA LYS A 188 -13.83 13.46 28.10
C LYS A 188 -13.51 14.91 27.73
N TYR A 189 -12.27 15.34 27.96
CA TYR A 189 -11.80 16.65 27.50
C TYR A 189 -11.65 16.69 25.98
N ASN A 190 -11.89 17.85 25.37
CA ASN A 190 -11.56 18.08 23.98
C ASN A 190 -10.04 18.22 23.84
N ILE A 191 -9.45 17.38 22.99
CA ILE A 191 -8.00 17.34 22.77
C ILE A 191 -7.71 17.64 21.31
N PHE A 192 -6.82 18.60 21.04
CA PHE A 192 -6.32 18.92 19.71
C PHE A 192 -4.89 18.46 19.56
N VAL A 193 -4.62 17.64 18.53
CA VAL A 193 -3.27 17.22 18.14
C VAL A 193 -2.88 17.96 16.87
N SER A 194 -1.89 18.83 16.94
CA SER A 194 -1.42 19.64 15.82
C SER A 194 0.06 19.47 15.55
N GLY A 195 0.48 19.75 14.32
CA GLY A 195 1.88 19.64 13.89
C GLY A 195 1.99 19.60 12.37
N GLY A 196 3.19 19.68 11.83
CA GLY A 196 3.47 19.56 10.39
C GLY A 196 3.16 18.19 9.81
N THR A 197 3.24 18.06 8.50
CA THR A 197 3.15 16.76 7.82
C THR A 197 4.30 15.86 8.27
N GLY A 198 4.05 14.57 8.48
CA GLY A 198 5.07 13.60 8.93
C GLY A 198 5.49 13.76 10.40
N SER A 199 4.90 14.67 11.20
CA SER A 199 5.25 14.86 12.61
C SER A 199 4.68 13.82 13.58
N GLY A 200 3.95 12.81 13.08
CA GLY A 200 3.39 11.74 13.90
C GLY A 200 2.03 12.06 14.55
N LYS A 201 1.28 13.05 14.05
CA LYS A 201 -0.06 13.41 14.61
C LYS A 201 -1.01 12.22 14.69
N THR A 202 -1.20 11.50 13.58
CA THR A 202 -2.09 10.32 13.50
C THR A 202 -1.58 9.18 14.37
N THR A 203 -0.26 8.98 14.40
CA THR A 203 0.39 8.00 15.28
C THR A 203 0.11 8.30 16.75
N PHE A 204 0.27 9.55 17.15
CA PHE A 204 0.02 9.99 18.52
C PHE A 204 -1.46 9.89 18.88
N LEU A 205 -2.36 10.29 17.96
CA LEU A 205 -3.81 10.20 18.15
C LEU A 205 -4.26 8.74 18.30
N ASN A 206 -3.69 7.83 17.50
CA ASN A 206 -3.92 6.39 17.63
C ASN A 206 -3.51 5.89 19.03
N ALA A 207 -2.28 6.19 19.48
CA ALA A 207 -1.81 5.78 20.79
C ALA A 207 -2.63 6.38 21.93
N LEU A 208 -3.12 7.61 21.77
CA LEU A 208 -3.96 8.28 22.75
C LEU A 208 -5.37 7.67 22.84
N SER A 209 -5.91 7.21 21.71
CA SER A 209 -7.23 6.58 21.63
C SER A 209 -7.35 5.28 22.43
N ASP A 210 -6.24 4.61 22.74
CA ASP A 210 -6.23 3.41 23.59
C ASP A 210 -6.72 3.67 25.02
N TYR A 211 -6.67 4.93 25.47
CA TYR A 211 -7.17 5.35 26.79
C TYR A 211 -8.67 5.65 26.81
N ILE A 212 -9.36 5.64 25.68
CA ILE A 212 -10.83 5.78 25.65
C ILE A 212 -11.44 4.53 26.28
N PRO A 213 -12.37 4.70 27.25
CA PRO A 213 -13.08 3.57 27.86
C PRO A 213 -13.73 2.67 26.81
N LYS A 214 -13.60 1.37 26.96
CA LYS A 214 -14.00 0.38 25.93
C LYS A 214 -15.52 0.20 25.79
N ASP A 215 -16.29 0.71 26.73
CA ASP A 215 -17.75 0.76 26.76
C ASP A 215 -18.33 2.01 26.08
N GLU A 216 -17.48 2.93 25.63
CA GLU A 216 -17.91 4.12 24.92
C GLU A 216 -18.24 3.81 23.45
N ARG A 217 -19.12 4.65 22.87
CA ARG A 217 -19.29 4.72 21.41
C ARG A 217 -18.26 5.65 20.82
N ILE A 218 -17.46 5.15 19.89
CA ILE A 218 -16.47 5.94 19.16
C ILE A 218 -16.90 6.08 17.70
N ILE A 219 -16.81 7.29 17.20
CA ILE A 219 -17.02 7.60 15.78
C ILE A 219 -15.74 8.28 15.28
N THR A 220 -15.04 7.65 14.31
CA THR A 220 -13.96 8.33 13.59
C THR A 220 -14.50 8.95 12.33
N ILE A 221 -14.04 10.18 12.04
CA ILE A 221 -14.36 10.91 10.81
C ILE A 221 -13.05 11.40 10.22
N GLU A 222 -12.71 10.88 9.06
CA GLU A 222 -11.39 11.04 8.47
C GLU A 222 -11.50 11.40 6.98
N ASP A 223 -10.56 12.20 6.46
CA ASP A 223 -10.41 12.35 5.00
C ASP A 223 -9.94 11.03 4.39
N ASN A 224 -9.07 10.32 5.11
CA ASN A 224 -8.58 9.00 4.79
C ASN A 224 -8.51 8.20 6.08
N ALA A 225 -9.07 7.01 6.09
CA ALA A 225 -9.13 6.16 7.28
C ALA A 225 -7.76 5.63 7.65
N GLU A 226 -7.05 6.34 8.53
CA GLU A 226 -5.71 6.01 9.08
C GLU A 226 -5.79 5.53 10.53
N LEU A 227 -6.85 5.85 11.27
CA LEU A 227 -6.97 5.47 12.67
C LEU A 227 -7.25 3.98 12.85
N GLN A 228 -6.51 3.35 13.76
CA GLN A 228 -6.58 1.92 14.09
C GLN A 228 -7.03 1.71 15.54
N ILE A 229 -8.25 2.13 15.86
CA ILE A 229 -8.81 1.97 17.21
C ILE A 229 -9.15 0.50 17.44
N LYS A 230 -8.61 -0.10 18.50
CA LYS A 230 -8.78 -1.51 18.82
C LYS A 230 -9.56 -1.72 20.13
N GLY A 231 -10.25 -2.86 20.23
CA GLY A 231 -10.90 -3.31 21.47
C GLY A 231 -12.15 -2.53 21.88
N VAL A 232 -12.76 -1.75 20.99
CA VAL A 232 -14.02 -1.05 21.20
C VAL A 232 -15.11 -1.70 20.36
N SER A 233 -16.15 -2.22 21.01
CA SER A 233 -17.25 -2.93 20.32
C SER A 233 -18.14 -1.99 19.52
N ASN A 234 -18.35 -0.76 20.01
CA ASN A 234 -19.21 0.24 19.37
C ASN A 234 -18.37 1.28 18.63
N LEU A 235 -17.60 0.83 17.63
CA LEU A 235 -16.76 1.66 16.78
C LEU A 235 -17.45 1.87 15.42
N VAL A 236 -17.64 3.14 15.05
CA VAL A 236 -18.12 3.54 13.71
C VAL A 236 -17.00 4.30 13.03
N ARG A 237 -16.64 3.88 11.82
CA ARG A 237 -15.60 4.53 11.02
C ARG A 237 -16.24 5.18 9.80
N LEU A 238 -16.07 6.48 9.67
CA LEU A 238 -16.59 7.28 8.56
C LEU A 238 -15.43 7.93 7.81
N GLU A 239 -15.47 7.84 6.50
CA GLU A 239 -14.47 8.42 5.61
C GLU A 239 -15.13 9.35 4.61
N ALA A 240 -14.52 10.51 4.38
CA ALA A 240 -14.96 11.44 3.34
C ALA A 240 -14.79 10.80 1.95
N ARG A 241 -15.62 11.18 1.02
CA ARG A 241 -15.55 10.70 -0.35
C ARG A 241 -15.57 11.86 -1.33
N ASN A 242 -14.57 11.90 -2.20
CA ASN A 242 -14.56 12.84 -3.32
C ASN A 242 -15.68 12.51 -4.31
N ALA A 243 -16.12 13.53 -5.06
CA ALA A 243 -17.04 13.33 -6.15
C ALA A 243 -16.51 12.28 -7.16
N ASN A 244 -17.44 11.57 -7.80
CA ASN A 244 -17.13 10.73 -8.94
C ASN A 244 -16.79 11.60 -10.17
N LEU A 245 -16.53 10.98 -11.31
CA LEU A 245 -16.18 11.69 -12.55
C LEU A 245 -17.30 12.55 -13.12
N GLU A 246 -18.54 12.27 -12.75
CA GLU A 246 -19.72 13.05 -13.10
C GLU A 246 -19.93 14.25 -12.15
N GLY A 247 -19.05 14.40 -11.15
CA GLY A 247 -19.13 15.45 -10.14
C GLY A 247 -20.11 15.16 -9.01
N GLU A 248 -20.64 13.93 -8.93
CA GLU A 248 -21.64 13.53 -7.96
C GLU A 248 -21.10 12.63 -6.84
N GLY A 249 -21.89 12.49 -5.78
CA GLY A 249 -21.62 11.53 -4.70
C GLY A 249 -20.50 11.96 -3.73
N ALA A 250 -20.09 13.22 -3.73
CA ALA A 250 -19.17 13.75 -2.71
C ALA A 250 -19.81 13.69 -1.32
N VAL A 251 -19.02 13.27 -0.33
CA VAL A 251 -19.40 13.29 1.09
C VAL A 251 -18.27 13.97 1.86
N THR A 252 -18.54 15.13 2.40
CA THR A 252 -17.51 15.92 3.09
C THR A 252 -17.43 15.56 4.57
N ILE A 253 -16.29 15.85 5.22
CA ILE A 253 -16.13 15.78 6.68
C ILE A 253 -17.29 16.48 7.41
N ARG A 254 -17.74 17.64 6.89
CA ARG A 254 -18.84 18.41 7.47
C ARG A 254 -20.17 17.62 7.45
N ASP A 255 -20.43 16.89 6.38
CA ASP A 255 -21.65 16.09 6.26
C ASP A 255 -21.61 14.90 7.21
N LEU A 256 -20.42 14.27 7.36
CA LEU A 256 -20.21 13.18 8.29
C LEU A 256 -20.37 13.63 9.75
N ILE A 257 -19.84 14.81 10.12
CA ILE A 257 -20.00 15.38 11.47
C ILE A 257 -21.49 15.64 11.79
N LYS A 258 -22.30 16.07 10.80
CA LYS A 258 -23.72 16.26 11.01
C LYS A 258 -24.50 14.95 11.18
N SER A 259 -23.97 13.87 10.62
CA SER A 259 -24.58 12.53 10.65
C SER A 259 -24.19 11.72 11.89
N ALA A 260 -23.07 12.08 12.54
CA ALA A 260 -22.54 11.41 13.73
C ALA A 260 -23.24 11.87 15.02
#